data_e6b3dfef8ca89f817f0da632b54abc2f
#
_entry.id   e6b3dfef8ca89f817f0da632b54abc2f
#
_cell.length_a   1.000
_cell.length_b   1.000
_cell.length_c   1.000
_cell.angle_alpha   90.00
_cell.angle_beta   90.00
_cell.angle_gamma   90.00
#
_symmetry.space_group_name_H-M   'P 1'
#
loop_
_entity.id
_entity.type
_entity.pdbx_description
1 polymer ?
#
loop_
_entity_poly.entity_id
_entity_poly.type
_entity_poly.pdbx_seq_one_letter_code
_entity_poly.pdbx_strand_id
1 'polypeptide(L)'
;MSLSYLINQSSKFIWYSAHYIISFKYATPIKIDKTNPPPFYGKMPSGKKLFFEMMKLLNEERKLINSKFYKIPRTELKDLINTAKGSFDFFLDLPKIDKRRTSGKFSEVKTNKDLPKYFLRNFHYQTDGYLSEKSARLYEFQVETLFSGCAATMRRFSMIPLIKFIKDENLPRTKLLDIGTGTGDIIETYKLNTKNLE
;
A
#
# COMPACT_ATOMS: atom_id res chain seq x y z
N MET A 1 22.54 11.24 -0.63
CA MET A 1 21.13 10.86 -0.82
C MET A 1 20.93 9.46 -1.41
N SER A 2 21.73 9.00 -2.35
CA SER A 2 21.55 7.65 -2.97
C SER A 2 21.71 6.50 -1.98
N LEU A 3 22.67 6.54 -1.06
CA LEU A 3 22.93 5.45 -0.12
C LEU A 3 21.82 5.32 0.95
N SER A 4 21.37 6.44 1.51
CA SER A 4 20.27 6.43 2.51
C SER A 4 18.95 5.91 1.91
N TYR A 5 18.66 6.24 0.66
CA TYR A 5 17.52 5.68 -0.06
C TYR A 5 17.63 4.16 -0.20
N LEU A 6 18.77 3.66 -0.64
CA LEU A 6 18.99 2.22 -0.80
C LEU A 6 18.87 1.46 0.53
N ILE A 7 19.48 1.98 1.60
CA ILE A 7 19.37 1.38 2.94
C ILE A 7 17.91 1.31 3.38
N ASN A 8 17.18 2.43 3.26
CA ASN A 8 15.77 2.50 3.66
C ASN A 8 14.90 1.51 2.85
N GLN A 9 15.03 1.49 1.54
CA GLN A 9 14.23 0.60 0.68
C GLN A 9 14.60 -0.88 0.87
N SER A 10 15.89 -1.19 1.04
CA SER A 10 16.31 -2.57 1.35
C SER A 10 15.76 -3.04 2.69
N SER A 11 15.78 -2.18 3.71
CA SER A 11 15.20 -2.50 5.02
C SER A 11 13.70 -2.74 4.94
N LYS A 12 12.95 -1.89 4.22
CA LYS A 12 11.53 -2.07 3.96
C LYS A 12 11.26 -3.37 3.21
N PHE A 13 12.01 -3.64 2.16
CA PHE A 13 11.86 -4.85 1.38
C PHE A 13 12.04 -6.11 2.22
N ILE A 14 13.09 -6.20 3.02
CA ILE A 14 13.35 -7.33 3.91
C ILE A 14 12.23 -7.46 4.94
N TRP A 15 11.86 -6.36 5.60
CA TRP A 15 10.83 -6.33 6.63
C TRP A 15 9.47 -6.84 6.12
N TYR A 16 8.97 -6.23 5.05
CA TYR A 16 7.66 -6.57 4.53
C TYR A 16 7.63 -7.93 3.80
N SER A 17 8.73 -8.35 3.17
CA SER A 17 8.84 -9.70 2.61
C SER A 17 8.81 -10.77 3.69
N ALA A 18 9.44 -10.55 4.85
CA ALA A 18 9.36 -11.47 5.97
C ALA A 18 7.91 -11.62 6.48
N HIS A 19 7.17 -10.50 6.62
CA HIS A 19 5.76 -10.52 6.99
C HIS A 19 4.89 -11.24 5.95
N TYR A 20 5.14 -11.03 4.66
CA TYR A 20 4.46 -11.73 3.58
C TYR A 20 4.66 -13.25 3.68
N ILE A 21 5.88 -13.72 3.85
CA ILE A 21 6.21 -15.15 3.98
C ILE A 21 5.52 -15.75 5.20
N ILE A 22 5.55 -15.05 6.33
CA ILE A 22 4.88 -15.50 7.56
C ILE A 22 3.37 -15.59 7.33
N SER A 23 2.74 -14.54 6.78
CA SER A 23 1.31 -14.52 6.53
C SER A 23 0.87 -15.62 5.57
N PHE A 24 1.68 -15.91 4.55
CA PHE A 24 1.42 -16.98 3.60
C PHE A 24 1.46 -18.36 4.26
N LYS A 25 2.38 -18.59 5.21
CA LYS A 25 2.44 -19.84 5.98
C LYS A 25 1.25 -20.01 6.93
N TYR A 26 0.70 -18.92 7.44
CA TYR A 26 -0.49 -18.94 8.31
C TYR A 26 -1.80 -19.03 7.53
N ALA A 27 -1.81 -18.67 6.25
CA ALA A 27 -3.00 -18.66 5.44
C ALA A 27 -3.51 -20.07 5.16
N THR A 28 -4.75 -20.35 5.51
CA THR A 28 -5.41 -21.62 5.17
C THR A 28 -5.59 -21.70 3.65
N PRO A 29 -5.14 -22.79 2.99
CA PRO A 29 -5.33 -22.94 1.56
C PRO A 29 -6.82 -22.93 1.18
N ILE A 30 -7.21 -22.06 0.25
CA ILE A 30 -8.54 -22.08 -0.33
C ILE A 30 -8.56 -23.14 -1.44
N LYS A 31 -9.49 -24.09 -1.35
CA LYS A 31 -9.72 -25.04 -2.44
C LYS A 31 -10.34 -24.28 -3.61
N ILE A 32 -9.58 -24.15 -4.69
CA ILE A 32 -10.09 -23.56 -5.93
C ILE A 32 -10.84 -24.68 -6.67
N ASP A 33 -12.08 -24.41 -7.04
CA ASP A 33 -12.83 -25.29 -7.93
C ASP A 33 -12.18 -25.27 -9.31
N LYS A 34 -11.51 -26.36 -9.66
CA LYS A 34 -10.83 -26.52 -10.95
C LYS A 34 -11.81 -26.69 -12.11
N THR A 35 -13.04 -27.04 -11.84
CA THR A 35 -14.10 -27.23 -12.87
C THR A 35 -14.71 -25.90 -13.29
N ASN A 36 -14.69 -24.91 -12.37
CA ASN A 36 -15.16 -23.55 -12.63
C ASN A 36 -14.17 -22.52 -12.07
N PRO A 37 -12.99 -22.37 -12.70
CA PRO A 37 -11.99 -21.42 -12.22
C PRO A 37 -12.50 -19.98 -12.31
N PRO A 38 -12.06 -19.07 -11.41
CA PRO A 38 -12.40 -17.65 -11.51
C PRO A 38 -12.02 -17.07 -12.88
N PRO A 39 -12.80 -16.11 -13.42
CA PRO A 39 -12.64 -15.60 -14.80
C PRO A 39 -11.27 -14.96 -15.08
N PHE A 40 -10.48 -14.63 -14.04
CA PHE A 40 -9.14 -14.02 -14.15
C PHE A 40 -8.02 -15.00 -13.78
N TYR A 41 -8.26 -16.30 -13.91
CA TYR A 41 -7.24 -17.31 -13.62
C TYR A 41 -6.19 -17.36 -14.73
N GLY A 42 -5.28 -16.37 -14.74
CA GLY A 42 -4.12 -16.35 -15.63
C GLY A 42 -2.89 -17.02 -14.99
N LYS A 43 -1.82 -17.22 -15.78
CA LYS A 43 -0.53 -17.63 -15.22
C LYS A 43 0.00 -16.55 -14.30
N MET A 44 0.05 -16.83 -13.01
CA MET A 44 0.73 -15.96 -12.05
C MET A 44 2.19 -15.77 -12.45
N PRO A 45 2.72 -14.53 -12.42
CA PRO A 45 4.14 -14.33 -12.65
C PRO A 45 4.96 -15.06 -11.58
N SER A 46 6.11 -15.59 -11.96
CA SER A 46 7.00 -16.25 -11.01
C SER A 46 7.51 -15.23 -9.97
N GLY A 47 7.77 -15.67 -8.74
CA GLY A 47 8.35 -14.82 -7.70
C GLY A 47 9.67 -14.16 -8.14
N LYS A 48 10.48 -14.88 -8.95
CA LYS A 48 11.69 -14.32 -9.56
C LYS A 48 11.37 -13.13 -10.47
N LYS A 49 10.37 -13.25 -11.34
CA LYS A 49 9.94 -12.15 -12.22
C LYS A 49 9.45 -10.96 -11.41
N LEU A 50 8.60 -11.19 -10.40
CA LEU A 50 8.12 -10.12 -9.50
C LEU A 50 9.27 -9.41 -8.79
N PHE A 51 10.25 -10.15 -8.27
CA PHE A 51 11.44 -9.58 -7.65
C PHE A 51 12.21 -8.65 -8.60
N PHE A 52 12.46 -9.09 -9.83
CA PHE A 52 13.17 -8.24 -10.81
C PHE A 52 12.40 -6.99 -11.19
N GLU A 53 11.07 -7.07 -11.34
CA GLU A 53 10.25 -5.89 -11.63
C GLU A 53 10.25 -4.90 -10.44
N MET A 54 10.20 -5.39 -9.20
CA MET A 54 10.33 -4.55 -8.01
C MET A 54 11.71 -3.87 -7.94
N MET A 55 12.80 -4.59 -8.19
CA MET A 55 14.15 -4.01 -8.20
C MET A 55 14.30 -2.97 -9.31
N LYS A 56 13.72 -3.22 -10.48
CA LYS A 56 13.69 -2.25 -11.57
C LYS A 56 12.95 -0.97 -11.16
N LEU A 57 11.77 -1.11 -10.57
CA LEU A 57 10.97 0.01 -10.05
C LEU A 57 11.77 0.87 -9.05
N LEU A 58 12.39 0.23 -8.05
CA LEU A 58 13.19 0.93 -7.04
C LEU A 58 14.42 1.63 -7.67
N ASN A 59 15.05 1.02 -8.66
CA ASN A 59 16.18 1.63 -9.34
C ASN A 59 15.77 2.84 -10.19
N GLU A 60 14.63 2.79 -10.87
CA GLU A 60 14.08 3.92 -11.60
C GLU A 60 13.71 5.07 -10.64
N GLU A 61 13.06 4.78 -9.50
CA GLU A 61 12.79 5.81 -8.49
C GLU A 61 14.09 6.46 -7.99
N ARG A 62 15.12 5.66 -7.71
CA ARG A 62 16.43 6.18 -7.33
C ARG A 62 17.02 7.15 -8.36
N LYS A 63 16.91 6.82 -9.64
CA LYS A 63 17.37 7.70 -10.73
C LYS A 63 16.63 9.05 -10.73
N LEU A 64 15.30 9.00 -10.59
CA LEU A 64 14.46 10.20 -10.55
C LEU A 64 14.78 11.10 -9.33
N ILE A 65 15.04 10.49 -8.17
CA ILE A 65 15.45 11.24 -6.98
C ILE A 65 16.83 11.86 -7.16
N ASN A 66 17.79 11.12 -7.72
CA ASN A 66 19.15 11.61 -7.94
C ASN A 66 19.21 12.73 -8.99
N SER A 67 18.37 12.66 -10.02
CA SER A 67 18.20 13.73 -11.01
C SER A 67 17.44 14.95 -10.46
N LYS A 68 17.01 14.91 -9.20
CA LYS A 68 16.18 15.94 -8.57
C LYS A 68 14.84 16.18 -9.30
N PHE A 69 14.38 15.19 -10.06
CA PHE A 69 13.10 15.29 -10.76
C PHE A 69 11.95 15.42 -9.77
N TYR A 70 11.96 14.62 -8.70
CA TYR A 70 11.02 14.78 -7.58
C TYR A 70 11.67 14.43 -6.24
N LYS A 71 10.98 14.83 -5.16
CA LYS A 71 11.36 14.58 -3.77
C LYS A 71 10.42 13.58 -3.16
N ILE A 72 10.93 12.76 -2.25
CA ILE A 72 10.12 11.86 -1.43
C ILE A 72 10.08 12.37 0.03
N PRO A 73 9.00 12.08 0.76
CA PRO A 73 8.93 12.35 2.19
C PRO A 73 10.09 11.71 2.95
N ARG A 74 10.56 12.37 3.98
CA ARG A 74 11.55 11.78 4.90
C ARG A 74 10.83 10.84 5.84
N THR A 75 11.44 9.69 6.11
CA THR A 75 10.96 8.78 7.16
C THR A 75 11.20 9.44 8.52
N GLU A 76 10.13 9.68 9.26
CA GLU A 76 10.17 10.24 10.61
C GLU A 76 10.04 9.13 11.67
N LEU A 77 10.36 9.45 12.92
CA LEU A 77 10.20 8.51 14.03
C LEU A 77 8.76 8.00 14.17
N LYS A 78 7.77 8.89 13.93
CA LYS A 78 6.35 8.51 13.93
C LYS A 78 6.03 7.40 12.92
N ASP A 79 6.68 7.39 11.75
CA ASP A 79 6.45 6.39 10.70
C ASP A 79 6.97 5.03 11.15
N LEU A 80 8.12 5.00 11.83
CA LEU A 80 8.68 3.78 12.40
C LEU A 80 7.76 3.22 13.50
N ILE A 81 7.26 4.08 14.37
CA ILE A 81 6.30 3.70 15.43
C ILE A 81 5.00 3.16 14.80
N ASN A 82 4.48 3.82 13.76
CA ASN A 82 3.28 3.36 13.07
C ASN A 82 3.51 2.03 12.35
N THR A 83 4.68 1.83 11.75
CA THR A 83 5.06 0.56 11.14
C THR A 83 5.12 -0.56 12.18
N ALA A 84 5.73 -0.32 13.35
CA ALA A 84 5.77 -1.30 14.44
C ALA A 84 4.37 -1.63 14.97
N LYS A 85 3.52 -0.62 15.19
CA LYS A 85 2.11 -0.81 15.58
C LYS A 85 1.33 -1.57 14.51
N GLY A 86 1.51 -1.22 13.24
CA GLY A 86 0.89 -1.92 12.10
C GLY A 86 1.28 -3.40 12.04
N SER A 87 2.57 -3.71 12.29
CA SER A 87 3.07 -5.08 12.39
C SER A 87 2.38 -5.86 13.50
N PHE A 88 2.29 -5.27 14.69
CA PHE A 88 1.64 -5.91 15.84
C PHE A 88 0.14 -6.13 15.57
N ASP A 89 -0.57 -5.10 15.12
CA ASP A 89 -1.98 -5.19 14.76
C ASP A 89 -2.24 -6.23 13.66
N PHE A 90 -1.32 -6.32 12.68
CA PHE A 90 -1.38 -7.31 11.60
C PHE A 90 -1.35 -8.75 12.12
N PHE A 91 -0.40 -9.08 12.99
CA PHE A 91 -0.30 -10.42 13.56
C PHE A 91 -1.49 -10.76 14.46
N LEU A 92 -2.02 -9.81 15.20
CA LEU A 92 -3.22 -10.01 16.03
C LEU A 92 -4.49 -10.22 15.21
N ASP A 93 -4.58 -9.60 14.03
CA ASP A 93 -5.78 -9.72 13.18
C ASP A 93 -5.69 -10.86 12.16
N LEU A 94 -4.51 -11.38 11.89
CA LEU A 94 -4.26 -12.41 10.88
C LEU A 94 -5.15 -13.67 11.05
N PRO A 95 -5.34 -14.26 12.25
CA PRO A 95 -6.24 -15.39 12.43
C PRO A 95 -7.71 -15.04 12.16
N LYS A 96 -8.13 -13.81 12.48
CA LYS A 96 -9.48 -13.32 12.24
C LYS A 96 -9.74 -13.10 10.75
N ILE A 97 -8.76 -12.54 10.04
CA ILE A 97 -8.77 -12.37 8.59
C ILE A 97 -8.89 -13.73 7.91
N ASP A 98 -8.08 -14.70 8.30
CA ASP A 98 -8.09 -16.03 7.73
C ASP A 98 -9.45 -16.73 7.95
N LYS A 99 -10.02 -16.64 9.16
CA LYS A 99 -11.35 -17.17 9.47
C LYS A 99 -12.44 -16.53 8.61
N ARG A 100 -12.43 -15.21 8.41
CA ARG A 100 -13.43 -14.53 7.56
C ARG A 100 -13.25 -14.93 6.09
N ARG A 101 -12.01 -14.97 5.62
CA ARG A 101 -11.67 -15.34 4.25
C ARG A 101 -12.11 -16.77 3.90
N THR A 102 -11.91 -17.72 4.81
CA THR A 102 -12.24 -19.13 4.58
C THR A 102 -13.72 -19.44 4.78
N SER A 103 -14.42 -18.72 5.67
CA SER A 103 -15.85 -18.93 5.93
C SER A 103 -16.76 -18.23 4.92
N GLY A 104 -16.24 -17.27 4.15
CA GLY A 104 -17.04 -16.41 3.28
C GLY A 104 -18.04 -15.50 4.02
N LYS A 105 -18.01 -15.51 5.36
CA LYS A 105 -18.90 -14.69 6.19
C LYS A 105 -18.23 -13.35 6.47
N PHE A 106 -18.82 -12.30 5.95
CA PHE A 106 -18.46 -10.94 6.31
C PHE A 106 -19.26 -10.54 7.55
N SER A 107 -18.58 -10.25 8.66
CA SER A 107 -19.26 -9.61 9.78
C SER A 107 -19.47 -8.14 9.42
N GLU A 108 -20.68 -7.63 9.62
CA GLU A 108 -20.95 -6.21 9.44
C GLU A 108 -20.29 -5.40 10.54
N VAL A 109 -19.74 -4.26 10.17
CA VAL A 109 -19.14 -3.32 11.11
C VAL A 109 -20.27 -2.59 11.85
N LYS A 110 -20.27 -2.66 13.17
CA LYS A 110 -21.27 -1.97 13.99
C LYS A 110 -20.91 -0.49 14.13
N THR A 111 -21.83 0.39 13.81
CA THR A 111 -21.68 1.83 13.97
C THR A 111 -23.05 2.47 14.26
N ASN A 112 -23.03 3.59 14.97
CA ASN A 112 -24.23 4.40 15.19
C ASN A 112 -24.44 5.45 14.09
N LYS A 113 -23.56 5.47 13.05
CA LYS A 113 -23.67 6.40 11.92
C LYS A 113 -24.55 5.77 10.86
N ASP A 114 -25.43 6.56 10.26
CA ASP A 114 -26.18 6.17 9.07
C ASP A 114 -25.22 6.24 7.87
N LEU A 115 -24.70 5.07 7.49
CA LEU A 115 -23.74 4.91 6.42
C LEU A 115 -24.24 3.91 5.37
N PRO A 116 -23.90 4.12 4.09
CA PRO A 116 -24.19 3.13 3.06
C PRO A 116 -23.66 1.75 3.44
N LYS A 117 -24.41 0.69 3.12
CA LYS A 117 -24.08 -0.72 3.44
C LYS A 117 -22.66 -1.13 3.01
N TYR A 118 -22.12 -0.48 1.98
CA TYR A 118 -20.76 -0.70 1.53
C TYR A 118 -19.72 -0.41 2.62
N PHE A 119 -19.89 0.65 3.39
CA PHE A 119 -18.97 1.02 4.48
C PHE A 119 -19.09 0.12 5.71
N LEU A 120 -20.19 -0.63 5.83
CA LEU A 120 -20.44 -1.51 6.98
C LEU A 120 -19.83 -2.91 6.80
N ARG A 121 -19.16 -3.16 5.68
CA ARG A 121 -18.50 -4.45 5.42
C ARG A 121 -17.04 -4.42 5.88
N ASN A 122 -16.52 -5.58 6.27
CA ASN A 122 -15.11 -5.76 6.55
C ASN A 122 -14.31 -5.69 5.24
N PHE A 123 -13.65 -4.55 5.02
CA PHE A 123 -12.79 -4.36 3.86
C PHE A 123 -11.56 -5.25 3.96
N HIS A 124 -11.23 -5.99 2.90
CA HIS A 124 -10.15 -6.99 2.89
C HIS A 124 -10.16 -7.94 4.11
N TYR A 125 -11.35 -8.27 4.60
CA TYR A 125 -11.55 -9.12 5.78
C TYR A 125 -10.99 -8.52 7.09
N GLN A 126 -10.58 -7.27 7.11
CA GLN A 126 -10.07 -6.59 8.30
C GLN A 126 -11.15 -6.40 9.37
N THR A 127 -10.72 -6.39 10.62
CA THR A 127 -11.58 -5.95 11.72
C THR A 127 -11.82 -4.45 11.60
N ASP A 128 -13.04 -3.98 11.92
CA ASP A 128 -13.52 -2.59 11.86
C ASP A 128 -13.69 -1.97 10.45
N GLY A 129 -13.36 -2.70 9.38
CA GLY A 129 -13.58 -2.22 8.01
C GLY A 129 -12.93 -0.87 7.72
N TYR A 130 -13.72 0.13 7.26
CA TYR A 130 -13.24 1.47 6.92
C TYR A 130 -13.28 2.49 8.09
N LEU A 131 -13.77 2.11 9.25
CA LEU A 131 -14.28 3.09 10.23
C LEU A 131 -13.33 3.38 11.40
N SER A 132 -12.12 2.82 11.42
CA SER A 132 -11.17 3.07 12.50
C SER A 132 -9.76 3.41 12.00
N GLU A 133 -9.04 4.23 12.76
CA GLU A 133 -7.62 4.51 12.51
C GLU A 133 -6.76 3.24 12.57
N LYS A 134 -7.14 2.29 13.43
CA LYS A 134 -6.49 0.98 13.48
C LYS A 134 -6.62 0.25 12.15
N SER A 135 -7.81 0.22 11.56
CA SER A 135 -8.03 -0.38 10.26
C SER A 135 -7.25 0.33 9.14
N ALA A 136 -7.15 1.65 9.19
CA ALA A 136 -6.36 2.43 8.24
C ALA A 136 -4.85 2.06 8.31
N ARG A 137 -4.28 2.02 9.53
CA ARG A 137 -2.88 1.56 9.71
C ARG A 137 -2.68 0.13 9.25
N LEU A 138 -3.62 -0.75 9.57
CA LEU A 138 -3.55 -2.16 9.17
C LEU A 138 -3.60 -2.30 7.65
N TYR A 139 -4.45 -1.53 6.98
CA TYR A 139 -4.53 -1.50 5.53
C TYR A 139 -3.20 -1.09 4.89
N GLU A 140 -2.60 0.03 5.34
CA GLU A 140 -1.29 0.47 4.86
C GLU A 140 -0.23 -0.62 5.04
N PHE A 141 -0.17 -1.21 6.23
CA PHE A 141 0.79 -2.28 6.52
C PHE A 141 0.56 -3.51 5.62
N GLN A 142 -0.69 -3.89 5.39
CA GLN A 142 -1.03 -5.02 4.52
C GLN A 142 -0.65 -4.77 3.06
N VAL A 143 -0.92 -3.57 2.55
CA VAL A 143 -0.57 -3.20 1.16
C VAL A 143 0.95 -3.18 0.98
N GLU A 144 1.70 -2.60 1.93
CA GLU A 144 3.16 -2.66 1.89
C GLU A 144 3.68 -4.11 2.00
N THR A 145 3.06 -4.96 2.83
CA THR A 145 3.39 -6.38 2.94
C THR A 145 3.15 -7.11 1.62
N LEU A 146 2.00 -6.89 0.98
CA LEU A 146 1.64 -7.52 -0.30
C LEU A 146 2.65 -7.19 -1.41
N PHE A 147 3.15 -5.94 -1.43
CA PHE A 147 4.10 -5.46 -2.42
C PHE A 147 5.54 -5.41 -1.91
N SER A 148 5.85 -6.13 -0.83
CA SER A 148 7.22 -6.25 -0.28
C SER A 148 7.89 -4.90 -0.04
N GLY A 149 7.16 -3.91 0.48
CA GLY A 149 7.67 -2.56 0.76
C GLY A 149 7.79 -1.64 -0.45
N CYS A 150 7.19 -2.02 -1.60
CA CYS A 150 7.24 -1.23 -2.84
C CYS A 150 5.94 -0.46 -3.13
N ALA A 151 4.88 -0.60 -2.31
CA ALA A 151 3.59 -0.01 -2.59
C ALA A 151 3.64 1.52 -2.65
N ALA A 152 4.29 2.17 -1.69
CA ALA A 152 4.47 3.63 -1.70
C ALA A 152 5.25 4.10 -2.95
N THR A 153 6.28 3.35 -3.39
CA THR A 153 6.98 3.64 -4.64
C THR A 153 6.05 3.52 -5.85
N MET A 154 5.22 2.48 -5.92
CA MET A 154 4.24 2.32 -7.01
C MET A 154 3.27 3.51 -7.08
N ARG A 155 2.74 3.93 -5.93
CA ARG A 155 1.87 5.12 -5.84
C ARG A 155 2.58 6.38 -6.31
N ARG A 156 3.83 6.61 -5.90
CA ARG A 156 4.61 7.77 -6.34
C ARG A 156 4.88 7.78 -7.83
N PHE A 157 5.03 6.62 -8.46
CA PHE A 157 5.21 6.53 -9.91
C PHE A 157 3.99 7.04 -10.68
N SER A 158 2.78 6.86 -10.17
CA SER A 158 1.56 7.41 -10.80
C SER A 158 1.54 8.93 -10.86
N MET A 159 2.34 9.60 -10.00
CA MET A 159 2.44 11.06 -9.96
C MET A 159 3.40 11.64 -11.00
N ILE A 160 4.29 10.84 -11.57
CA ILE A 160 5.33 11.34 -12.49
C ILE A 160 4.74 12.13 -13.66
N PRO A 161 3.70 11.64 -14.38
CA PRO A 161 3.08 12.40 -15.45
C PRO A 161 2.50 13.73 -14.97
N LEU A 162 1.86 13.74 -13.80
CA LEU A 162 1.28 14.95 -13.22
C LEU A 162 2.35 15.97 -12.84
N ILE A 163 3.42 15.54 -12.15
CA ILE A 163 4.53 16.41 -11.76
C ILE A 163 5.19 17.02 -13.02
N LYS A 164 5.35 16.19 -14.07
CA LYS A 164 5.89 16.66 -15.35
C LYS A 164 4.98 17.70 -15.95
N PHE A 165 3.69 17.44 -16.07
CA PHE A 165 2.71 18.36 -16.62
C PHE A 165 2.70 19.71 -15.88
N ILE A 166 2.67 19.70 -14.54
CA ILE A 166 2.68 20.93 -13.73
C ILE A 166 3.97 21.74 -13.95
N LYS A 167 5.11 21.07 -14.10
CA LYS A 167 6.41 21.73 -14.36
C LYS A 167 6.51 22.30 -15.76
N ASP A 168 6.09 21.52 -16.77
CA ASP A 168 6.19 21.91 -18.19
C ASP A 168 5.24 23.08 -18.49
N GLU A 169 4.04 23.08 -17.93
CA GLU A 169 3.03 24.13 -18.12
C GLU A 169 3.24 25.32 -17.18
N ASN A 170 4.20 25.28 -16.26
CA ASN A 170 4.50 26.33 -15.27
C ASN A 170 3.25 26.89 -14.58
N LEU A 171 2.37 25.99 -14.14
CA LEU A 171 1.06 26.36 -13.58
C LEU A 171 1.22 27.13 -12.27
N PRO A 172 0.65 28.34 -12.15
CA PRO A 172 0.82 29.18 -10.97
C PRO A 172 0.04 28.64 -9.74
N ARG A 173 -1.08 27.98 -9.99
CA ARG A 173 -1.93 27.31 -8.98
C ARG A 173 -2.55 26.07 -9.61
N THR A 174 -2.56 24.98 -8.83
CA THR A 174 -3.12 23.71 -9.28
C THR A 174 -4.07 23.18 -8.21
N LYS A 175 -5.33 22.91 -8.61
CA LYS A 175 -6.29 22.18 -7.79
C LYS A 175 -6.24 20.72 -8.22
N LEU A 176 -6.05 19.83 -7.26
CA LEU A 176 -5.98 18.40 -7.49
C LEU A 176 -7.09 17.69 -6.72
N LEU A 177 -7.88 16.89 -7.45
CA LEU A 177 -8.82 15.96 -6.86
C LEU A 177 -8.27 14.54 -6.98
N ASP A 178 -7.99 13.90 -5.86
CA ASP A 178 -7.58 12.50 -5.79
C ASP A 178 -8.81 11.64 -5.43
N ILE A 179 -9.26 10.83 -6.39
CA ILE A 179 -10.42 9.94 -6.22
C ILE A 179 -9.91 8.56 -5.79
N GLY A 180 -10.29 8.13 -4.59
CA GLY A 180 -9.84 6.85 -4.04
C GLY A 180 -8.48 6.94 -3.35
N THR A 181 -8.18 8.08 -2.77
CA THR A 181 -6.90 8.42 -2.11
C THR A 181 -6.43 7.41 -1.03
N GLY A 182 -7.30 6.50 -0.59
CA GLY A 182 -6.99 5.55 0.49
C GLY A 182 -6.72 6.28 1.81
N THR A 183 -5.54 6.08 2.38
CA THR A 183 -5.12 6.75 3.62
C THR A 183 -4.52 8.14 3.41
N GLY A 184 -4.37 8.55 2.15
CA GLY A 184 -3.88 9.89 1.80
C GLY A 184 -2.36 10.06 1.88
N ASP A 185 -1.58 8.99 2.02
CA ASP A 185 -0.12 9.04 2.15
C ASP A 185 0.59 9.69 0.94
N ILE A 186 -0.02 9.65 -0.24
CA ILE A 186 0.51 10.26 -1.45
C ILE A 186 0.46 11.80 -1.40
N ILE A 187 -0.45 12.38 -0.62
CA ILE A 187 -0.67 13.83 -0.55
C ILE A 187 0.60 14.58 -0.12
N GLU A 188 1.36 14.02 0.82
CA GLU A 188 2.62 14.62 1.25
C GLU A 188 3.64 14.69 0.11
N THR A 189 3.70 13.65 -0.71
CA THR A 189 4.57 13.65 -1.90
C THR A 189 4.14 14.71 -2.91
N TYR A 190 2.84 14.91 -3.10
CA TYR A 190 2.33 16.01 -3.93
C TYR A 190 2.80 17.37 -3.41
N LYS A 191 2.58 17.66 -2.13
CA LYS A 191 2.98 18.92 -1.50
C LYS A 191 4.48 19.22 -1.61
N LEU A 192 5.32 18.18 -1.52
CA LEU A 192 6.77 18.33 -1.66
C LEU A 192 7.24 18.67 -3.09
N ASN A 193 6.45 18.32 -4.09
CA ASN A 193 6.83 18.40 -5.49
C ASN A 193 6.09 19.46 -6.30
N THR A 194 5.03 20.00 -5.75
CA THR A 194 4.21 21.03 -6.39
C THR A 194 4.13 22.24 -5.48
N LYS A 195 4.77 23.34 -5.89
CA LYS A 195 4.61 24.64 -5.24
C LYS A 195 3.20 25.13 -5.56
N ASN A 196 2.43 25.54 -4.56
CA ASN A 196 1.05 26.08 -4.73
C ASN A 196 -0.04 25.07 -5.10
N LEU A 197 0.01 23.87 -4.57
CA LEU A 197 -1.11 22.92 -4.62
C LEU A 197 -2.16 23.30 -3.57
N GLU A 198 -3.41 23.41 -3.98
CA GLU A 198 -4.61 23.56 -3.12
C GLU A 198 -5.44 22.28 -3.12
#